data_1ea4a11845bdfadf7eaf22e5a9969178
#
_entry.id   1ea4a11845bdfadf7eaf22e5a9969178
#
_cell.length_a   1.000
_cell.length_b   1.000
_cell.length_c   1.000
_cell.angle_alpha   90.00
_cell.angle_beta   90.00
_cell.angle_gamma   90.00
#
_symmetry.space_group_name_H-M   'P 1'
#
loop_
_entity.id
_entity.type
_entity.pdbx_description
1 polymer ?
#
loop_
_entity_poly.entity_id
_entity_poly.type
_entity_poly.pdbx_seq_one_letter_code
_entity_poly.pdbx_strand_id
1 'polypeptide(L)'
;SSGRHMRSSIMKSARNKWIALFSACMLLVVLGFGGAIALRLRANLHTNELNIGDYQGALENGALDILVIGSDTRAGTDGSYGEDDGKAARADVMMLLHISKDRKNVNVLSFPRDLMVSIPKCTDPDGKVYPAEDGVQINESLGRGGPGCTVATISKLTGVQIDHFMLVDFNAVKELSKVVGGVEVCVDKPIDDEYTNLKLPAGRSTVEDEQALAFLRS
;
A
#
# COMPACT_ATOMS: atom_id res chain seq x y z
N SER A 1 43.30 -43.54 -41.42
CA SER A 1 42.22 -43.58 -40.41
C SER A 1 42.32 -42.48 -39.35
N SER A 2 43.30 -41.55 -39.42
CA SER A 2 43.59 -40.54 -38.35
C SER A 2 42.80 -39.22 -38.46
N GLY A 3 42.13 -38.90 -39.58
CA GLY A 3 41.52 -37.62 -39.82
C GLY A 3 40.09 -37.44 -39.25
N ARG A 4 39.37 -38.53 -38.93
CA ARG A 4 37.99 -38.47 -38.43
C ARG A 4 37.86 -38.14 -36.95
N HIS A 5 38.81 -38.56 -36.12
CA HIS A 5 38.81 -38.29 -34.70
C HIS A 5 39.13 -36.82 -34.36
N MET A 6 39.95 -36.18 -35.16
CA MET A 6 40.37 -34.78 -34.95
C MET A 6 39.19 -33.78 -35.23
N ARG A 7 38.39 -34.03 -36.26
CA ARG A 7 37.22 -33.20 -36.62
C ARG A 7 36.09 -33.25 -35.56
N SER A 8 35.88 -34.42 -34.93
CA SER A 8 34.83 -34.57 -33.92
C SER A 8 35.18 -33.85 -32.60
N SER A 9 36.47 -33.77 -32.24
CA SER A 9 36.95 -33.07 -31.06
C SER A 9 36.81 -31.54 -31.20
N ILE A 10 37.14 -31.00 -32.39
CA ILE A 10 37.04 -29.55 -32.67
C ILE A 10 35.58 -29.07 -32.67
N MET A 11 34.66 -29.88 -33.26
CA MET A 11 33.23 -29.56 -33.27
C MET A 11 32.59 -29.62 -31.87
N LYS A 12 32.98 -30.56 -31.02
CA LYS A 12 32.56 -30.64 -29.63
C LYS A 12 33.01 -29.43 -28.82
N SER A 13 34.29 -29.02 -29.01
CA SER A 13 34.83 -27.81 -28.34
C SER A 13 34.12 -26.52 -28.77
N ALA A 14 33.84 -26.36 -30.06
CA ALA A 14 33.10 -25.20 -30.56
C ALA A 14 31.64 -25.16 -30.02
N ARG A 15 30.95 -26.32 -30.03
CA ARG A 15 29.58 -26.42 -29.46
C ARG A 15 29.52 -26.06 -27.99
N ASN A 16 30.48 -26.53 -27.21
CA ASN A 16 30.53 -26.20 -25.78
C ASN A 16 30.81 -24.71 -25.53
N LYS A 17 31.62 -24.04 -26.35
CA LYS A 17 31.84 -22.60 -26.30
C LYS A 17 30.55 -21.81 -26.60
N TRP A 18 29.80 -22.24 -27.64
CA TRP A 18 28.50 -21.61 -27.98
C TRP A 18 27.45 -21.80 -26.90
N ILE A 19 27.38 -22.99 -26.28
CA ILE A 19 26.47 -23.27 -25.17
C ILE A 19 26.85 -22.39 -23.97
N ALA A 20 28.14 -22.28 -23.62
CA ALA A 20 28.60 -21.43 -22.54
C ALA A 20 28.30 -19.93 -22.79
N LEU A 21 28.50 -19.48 -24.05
CA LEU A 21 28.17 -18.11 -24.44
C LEU A 21 26.68 -17.79 -24.32
N PHE A 22 25.85 -18.72 -24.82
CA PHE A 22 24.39 -18.61 -24.75
C PHE A 22 23.90 -18.62 -23.29
N SER A 23 24.44 -19.50 -22.47
CA SER A 23 24.14 -19.56 -21.03
C SER A 23 24.53 -18.26 -20.31
N ALA A 24 25.71 -17.71 -20.62
CA ALA A 24 26.15 -16.44 -20.04
C ALA A 24 25.27 -15.27 -20.48
N CYS A 25 24.88 -15.18 -21.75
CA CYS A 25 23.96 -14.17 -22.23
C CYS A 25 22.56 -14.29 -21.57
N MET A 26 22.03 -15.49 -21.43
CA MET A 26 20.76 -15.73 -20.76
C MET A 26 20.81 -15.30 -19.30
N LEU A 27 21.90 -15.58 -18.62
CA LEU A 27 22.12 -15.18 -17.22
C LEU A 27 22.18 -13.65 -17.07
N LEU A 28 22.85 -12.97 -18.00
CA LEU A 28 22.90 -11.50 -18.03
C LEU A 28 21.52 -10.88 -18.29
N VAL A 29 20.70 -11.46 -19.16
CA VAL A 29 19.33 -11.00 -19.41
C VAL A 29 18.46 -11.17 -18.17
N VAL A 30 18.55 -12.33 -17.49
CA VAL A 30 17.77 -12.58 -16.25
C VAL A 30 18.20 -11.62 -15.14
N LEU A 31 19.51 -11.41 -14.97
CA LEU A 31 20.03 -10.44 -13.97
C LEU A 31 19.65 -9.00 -14.31
N GLY A 32 19.72 -8.61 -15.58
CA GLY A 32 19.33 -7.29 -16.04
C GLY A 32 17.83 -7.03 -15.84
N PHE A 33 16.99 -8.01 -16.19
CA PHE A 33 15.55 -7.91 -16.02
C PHE A 33 15.13 -7.91 -14.54
N GLY A 34 15.73 -8.81 -13.74
CA GLY A 34 15.53 -8.85 -12.29
C GLY A 34 15.98 -7.54 -11.61
N GLY A 35 17.12 -7.00 -12.02
CA GLY A 35 17.62 -5.70 -11.54
C GLY A 35 16.70 -4.54 -11.90
N ALA A 36 16.19 -4.51 -13.13
CA ALA A 36 15.24 -3.48 -13.57
C ALA A 36 13.91 -3.53 -12.80
N ILE A 37 13.39 -4.73 -12.53
CA ILE A 37 12.19 -4.91 -11.69
C ILE A 37 12.46 -4.43 -10.27
N ALA A 38 13.59 -4.82 -9.68
CA ALA A 38 13.95 -4.41 -8.32
C ALA A 38 14.11 -2.88 -8.20
N LEU A 39 14.69 -2.24 -9.20
CA LEU A 39 14.80 -0.77 -9.24
C LEU A 39 13.44 -0.08 -9.39
N ARG A 40 12.54 -0.62 -10.24
CA ARG A 40 11.17 -0.10 -10.35
C ARG A 40 10.38 -0.26 -9.07
N LEU A 41 10.49 -1.42 -8.40
CA LEU A 41 9.84 -1.63 -7.11
C LEU A 41 10.36 -0.66 -6.05
N ARG A 42 11.69 -0.45 -5.98
CA ARG A 42 12.27 0.55 -5.06
C ARG A 42 11.85 1.98 -5.36
N ALA A 43 11.73 2.36 -6.62
CA ALA A 43 11.30 3.70 -7.01
C ALA A 43 9.82 3.98 -6.67
N ASN A 44 8.98 2.94 -6.62
CA ASN A 44 7.56 3.05 -6.29
C ASN A 44 7.26 2.86 -4.79
N LEU A 45 8.25 2.42 -4.00
CA LEU A 45 8.12 2.33 -2.54
C LEU A 45 8.54 3.68 -1.93
N HIS A 46 7.58 4.53 -1.65
CA HIS A 46 7.80 5.72 -0.85
C HIS A 46 7.81 5.31 0.62
N THR A 47 9.01 5.16 1.18
CA THR A 47 9.18 4.95 2.61
C THR A 47 9.27 6.32 3.28
N ASN A 48 8.24 6.71 4.01
CA ASN A 48 8.31 7.84 4.90
C ASN A 48 8.85 7.36 6.26
N GLU A 49 9.92 7.96 6.73
CA GLU A 49 10.39 7.73 8.09
C GLU A 49 9.34 8.28 9.05
N LEU A 50 8.81 7.42 9.89
CA LEU A 50 7.90 7.82 10.95
C LEU A 50 8.72 8.44 12.08
N ASN A 51 8.69 9.77 12.18
CA ASN A 51 9.18 10.48 13.37
C ASN A 51 8.15 10.36 14.50
N ILE A 52 7.96 9.14 15.02
CA ILE A 52 7.00 8.84 16.10
C ILE A 52 7.61 9.04 17.50
N GLY A 53 8.77 9.66 17.61
CA GLY A 53 9.42 9.88 18.90
C GLY A 53 9.71 8.57 19.65
N ASP A 54 9.37 8.50 20.94
CA ASP A 54 9.63 7.35 21.80
C ASP A 54 8.74 6.11 21.53
N TYR A 55 7.86 6.16 20.52
CA TYR A 55 6.94 5.07 20.15
C TYR A 55 7.56 4.08 19.14
N GLN A 56 8.89 3.93 19.11
CA GLN A 56 9.55 2.92 18.30
C GLN A 56 9.38 1.55 18.96
N GLY A 57 8.41 0.79 18.43
CA GLY A 57 8.16 -0.58 18.85
C GLY A 57 9.18 -1.56 18.33
N ALA A 58 9.75 -2.32 19.23
CA ALA A 58 10.45 -3.53 18.85
C ALA A 58 9.42 -4.60 18.46
N LEU A 59 9.69 -5.37 17.42
CA LEU A 59 8.97 -6.61 17.03
C LEU A 59 9.12 -7.70 18.12
N GLU A 60 8.92 -7.35 19.40
CA GLU A 60 9.26 -8.23 20.53
C GLU A 60 8.46 -9.51 20.55
N ASN A 61 7.25 -9.55 19.99
CA ASN A 61 6.38 -10.72 20.09
C ASN A 61 6.14 -11.46 18.77
N GLY A 62 6.66 -10.97 17.63
CA GLY A 62 6.44 -11.59 16.32
C GLY A 62 5.00 -11.54 15.82
N ALA A 63 4.07 -10.89 16.52
CA ALA A 63 2.82 -10.38 15.98
C ALA A 63 3.11 -9.17 15.10
N LEU A 64 2.18 -8.76 14.26
CA LEU A 64 2.34 -7.62 13.37
C LEU A 64 1.12 -6.72 13.47
N ASP A 65 1.36 -5.46 13.82
CA ASP A 65 0.33 -4.43 13.93
C ASP A 65 0.49 -3.41 12.81
N ILE A 66 -0.51 -3.36 11.91
CA ILE A 66 -0.50 -2.51 10.73
C ILE A 66 -1.66 -1.54 10.78
N LEU A 67 -1.39 -0.23 10.71
CA LEU A 67 -2.42 0.78 10.59
C LEU A 67 -2.69 1.10 9.13
N VAL A 68 -3.92 0.87 8.68
CA VAL A 68 -4.40 1.31 7.37
C VAL A 68 -5.12 2.63 7.53
N ILE A 69 -4.66 3.64 6.82
CA ILE A 69 -5.21 5.01 6.83
C ILE A 69 -5.75 5.29 5.43
N GLY A 70 -7.06 5.43 5.30
CA GLY A 70 -7.71 5.86 4.07
C GLY A 70 -7.91 7.38 4.09
N SER A 71 -7.51 8.05 3.02
CA SER A 71 -7.68 9.49 2.86
C SER A 71 -8.38 9.80 1.55
N ASP A 72 -9.26 10.80 1.58
CA ASP A 72 -9.90 11.37 0.39
C ASP A 72 -8.97 12.34 -0.39
N THR A 73 -7.68 12.34 -0.07
CA THR A 73 -6.68 13.16 -0.75
C THR A 73 -6.72 12.90 -2.25
N ARG A 74 -6.94 13.98 -3.01
CA ARG A 74 -7.02 13.97 -4.48
C ARG A 74 -5.67 14.28 -5.14
N ALA A 75 -4.62 14.41 -4.35
CA ALA A 75 -3.26 14.63 -4.84
C ALA A 75 -2.85 13.51 -5.82
N GLY A 76 -2.40 13.89 -7.01
CA GLY A 76 -2.00 12.93 -8.06
C GLY A 76 -3.15 12.30 -8.86
N THR A 77 -4.40 12.78 -8.72
CA THR A 77 -5.55 12.29 -9.51
C THR A 77 -5.81 13.11 -10.78
N ASP A 78 -4.93 14.03 -11.14
CA ASP A 78 -5.04 14.93 -12.32
C ASP A 78 -6.40 15.67 -12.44
N GLY A 79 -7.04 15.94 -11.28
CA GLY A 79 -8.35 16.58 -11.23
C GLY A 79 -9.54 15.70 -11.61
N SER A 80 -9.32 14.40 -11.89
CA SER A 80 -10.37 13.47 -12.35
C SER A 80 -11.52 13.31 -11.34
N TYR A 81 -11.27 13.58 -10.05
CA TYR A 81 -12.27 13.50 -8.98
C TYR A 81 -12.56 14.85 -8.30
N GLY A 82 -12.25 15.95 -8.98
CA GLY A 82 -12.34 17.32 -8.49
C GLY A 82 -10.97 17.88 -8.12
N GLU A 83 -10.89 19.22 -8.02
CA GLU A 83 -9.66 19.91 -7.66
C GLU A 83 -9.28 19.59 -6.21
N ASP A 84 -7.97 19.50 -5.94
CA ASP A 84 -7.44 19.49 -4.57
C ASP A 84 -7.72 20.90 -3.99
N ASP A 85 -8.61 20.96 -3.00
CA ASP A 85 -9.04 22.23 -2.39
C ASP A 85 -7.99 22.82 -1.42
N GLY A 86 -6.81 22.21 -1.36
CA GLY A 86 -5.71 22.65 -0.50
C GLY A 86 -6.01 22.53 1.00
N LYS A 87 -7.12 21.86 1.36
CA LYS A 87 -7.41 21.58 2.77
C LYS A 87 -6.47 20.52 3.31
N ALA A 88 -6.21 20.60 4.60
CA ALA A 88 -5.42 19.58 5.29
C ALA A 88 -6.04 18.19 5.06
N ALA A 89 -5.20 17.22 4.68
CA ALA A 89 -5.61 15.83 4.50
C ALA A 89 -6.34 15.32 5.74
N ARG A 90 -7.43 14.59 5.55
CA ARG A 90 -8.18 13.95 6.64
C ARG A 90 -8.15 12.45 6.46
N ALA A 91 -8.07 11.74 7.59
CA ALA A 91 -8.18 10.30 7.60
C ALA A 91 -9.65 9.90 7.72
N ASP A 92 -10.26 9.48 6.63
CA ASP A 92 -11.67 9.06 6.63
C ASP A 92 -11.86 7.61 7.06
N VAL A 93 -10.85 6.80 6.86
CA VAL A 93 -10.80 5.39 7.28
C VAL A 93 -9.54 5.16 8.09
N MET A 94 -9.69 4.57 9.26
CA MET A 94 -8.56 4.13 10.09
C MET A 94 -8.87 2.74 10.61
N MET A 95 -8.04 1.76 10.23
CA MET A 95 -8.18 0.37 10.66
C MET A 95 -6.84 -0.14 11.17
N LEU A 96 -6.82 -0.69 12.38
CA LEU A 96 -5.68 -1.38 12.93
C LEU A 96 -5.85 -2.88 12.70
N LEU A 97 -4.93 -3.46 11.92
CA LEU A 97 -4.85 -4.88 11.66
C LEU A 97 -3.82 -5.49 12.61
N HIS A 98 -4.27 -6.40 13.45
CA HIS A 98 -3.41 -7.21 14.30
C HIS A 98 -3.30 -8.62 13.73
N ILE A 99 -2.10 -9.00 13.28
CA ILE A 99 -1.80 -10.32 12.73
C ILE A 99 -1.03 -11.10 13.78
N SER A 100 -1.61 -12.22 14.24
CA SER A 100 -0.98 -13.05 15.27
C SER A 100 0.38 -13.59 14.83
N LYS A 101 1.25 -13.91 15.79
CA LYS A 101 2.60 -14.43 15.55
C LYS A 101 2.61 -15.68 14.65
N ASP A 102 1.65 -16.57 14.81
CA ASP A 102 1.50 -17.79 14.01
C ASP A 102 0.85 -17.55 12.64
N ARG A 103 0.48 -16.29 12.33
CA ARG A 103 -0.15 -15.87 11.07
C ARG A 103 -1.51 -16.54 10.77
N LYS A 104 -2.17 -17.09 11.78
CA LYS A 104 -3.46 -17.78 11.60
C LYS A 104 -4.66 -16.92 11.90
N ASN A 105 -4.48 -15.86 12.68
CA ASN A 105 -5.57 -14.97 13.08
C ASN A 105 -5.25 -13.54 12.67
N VAL A 106 -6.26 -12.86 12.14
CA VAL A 106 -6.23 -11.44 11.85
C VAL A 106 -7.41 -10.79 12.55
N ASN A 107 -7.14 -9.83 13.41
CA ASN A 107 -8.16 -8.99 14.02
C ASN A 107 -8.11 -7.60 13.39
N VAL A 108 -9.27 -7.03 13.12
CA VAL A 108 -9.38 -5.69 12.54
C VAL A 108 -10.19 -4.81 13.49
N LEU A 109 -9.59 -3.71 13.92
CA LEU A 109 -10.23 -2.69 14.74
C LEU A 109 -10.39 -1.42 13.90
N SER A 110 -11.63 -1.00 13.65
CA SER A 110 -11.94 0.23 12.92
C SER A 110 -12.22 1.37 13.91
N PHE A 111 -11.71 2.56 13.59
CA PHE A 111 -11.93 3.79 14.37
C PHE A 111 -12.86 4.71 13.59
N PRO A 112 -13.99 5.16 14.18
CA PRO A 112 -14.84 6.18 13.57
C PRO A 112 -14.05 7.47 13.36
N ARG A 113 -14.13 8.07 12.18
CA ARG A 113 -13.37 9.28 11.84
C ARG A 113 -13.66 10.49 12.74
N ASP A 114 -14.87 10.54 13.31
CA ASP A 114 -15.34 11.63 14.18
C ASP A 114 -15.13 11.31 15.67
N LEU A 115 -14.38 10.23 15.99
CA LEU A 115 -14.07 9.88 17.36
C LEU A 115 -13.26 11.02 18.02
N MET A 116 -13.75 11.49 19.15
CA MET A 116 -13.08 12.54 19.94
C MET A 116 -11.95 11.94 20.77
N VAL A 117 -10.72 12.40 20.54
CA VAL A 117 -9.51 11.87 21.16
C VAL A 117 -8.54 12.95 21.58
N SER A 118 -7.50 12.56 22.30
CA SER A 118 -6.33 13.40 22.58
C SER A 118 -5.26 13.14 21.51
N ILE A 119 -5.01 14.10 20.62
CA ILE A 119 -3.92 14.04 19.67
C ILE A 119 -2.63 14.49 20.37
N PRO A 120 -1.54 13.69 20.33
CA PRO A 120 -0.27 14.08 20.94
C PRO A 120 0.39 15.22 20.17
N LYS A 121 1.47 15.79 20.75
CA LYS A 121 2.33 16.71 20.00
C LYS A 121 2.90 15.99 18.79
N CYS A 122 2.74 16.57 17.60
CA CYS A 122 3.19 16.03 16.34
C CYS A 122 4.13 17.01 15.63
N THR A 123 4.99 16.48 14.77
CA THR A 123 5.83 17.28 13.88
C THR A 123 5.63 16.75 12.45
N ASP A 124 5.31 17.62 11.52
CA ASP A 124 5.17 17.21 10.13
C ASP A 124 6.54 17.00 9.44
N PRO A 125 6.58 16.46 8.22
CA PRO A 125 7.82 16.26 7.48
C PRO A 125 8.60 17.54 7.21
N ASP A 126 7.93 18.70 7.17
CA ASP A 126 8.53 20.01 6.94
C ASP A 126 9.07 20.63 8.24
N GLY A 127 8.94 19.94 9.37
CA GLY A 127 9.44 20.37 10.67
C GLY A 127 8.50 21.29 11.43
N LYS A 128 7.28 21.52 10.96
CA LYS A 128 6.27 22.29 11.68
C LYS A 128 5.72 21.48 12.84
N VAL A 129 5.71 22.10 14.02
CA VAL A 129 5.25 21.50 15.26
C VAL A 129 3.79 21.85 15.52
N TYR A 130 2.98 20.84 15.78
CA TYR A 130 1.60 20.96 16.22
C TYR A 130 1.54 20.55 17.70
N PRO A 131 1.03 21.41 18.58
CA PRO A 131 0.92 21.10 20.00
C PRO A 131 -0.07 19.95 20.23
N ALA A 132 0.07 19.27 21.38
CA ALA A 132 -0.93 18.31 21.82
C ALA A 132 -2.27 19.01 22.04
N GLU A 133 -3.36 18.34 21.70
CA GLU A 133 -4.72 18.88 21.85
C GLU A 133 -5.69 17.77 22.24
N ASP A 134 -6.57 18.06 23.19
CA ASP A 134 -7.56 17.12 23.70
C ASP A 134 -8.95 17.45 23.14
N GLY A 135 -9.77 16.42 22.98
CA GLY A 135 -11.16 16.58 22.55
C GLY A 135 -11.31 17.07 21.12
N VAL A 136 -10.45 16.56 20.23
CA VAL A 136 -10.50 16.81 18.77
C VAL A 136 -10.81 15.54 18.01
N GLN A 137 -11.33 15.68 16.80
CA GLN A 137 -11.64 14.52 15.95
C GLN A 137 -10.36 13.80 15.52
N ILE A 138 -10.36 12.47 15.60
CA ILE A 138 -9.19 11.64 15.26
C ILE A 138 -8.74 11.83 13.81
N ASN A 139 -9.67 12.13 12.88
CA ASN A 139 -9.38 12.36 11.46
C ASN A 139 -8.47 13.57 11.20
N GLU A 140 -8.40 14.54 12.14
CA GLU A 140 -7.52 15.70 12.02
C GLU A 140 -6.04 15.35 12.24
N SER A 141 -5.74 14.19 12.84
CA SER A 141 -4.37 13.77 13.12
C SER A 141 -3.52 13.70 11.84
N LEU A 142 -4.11 13.26 10.71
CA LEU A 142 -3.41 13.18 9.43
C LEU A 142 -3.00 14.57 8.92
N GLY A 143 -3.85 15.58 9.06
CA GLY A 143 -3.58 16.94 8.63
C GLY A 143 -2.62 17.72 9.55
N ARG A 144 -2.39 17.24 10.79
CA ARG A 144 -1.51 17.90 11.76
C ARG A 144 -0.05 17.49 11.64
N GLY A 145 0.25 16.28 11.30
CA GLY A 145 1.64 15.79 11.25
C GLY A 145 1.81 14.62 10.32
N GLY A 146 0.88 14.44 9.36
CA GLY A 146 0.91 13.34 8.43
C GLY A 146 0.59 11.99 9.08
N PRO A 147 0.91 10.88 8.38
CA PRO A 147 0.62 9.53 8.86
C PRO A 147 1.25 9.22 10.23
N GLY A 148 2.43 9.78 10.53
CA GLY A 148 3.10 9.62 11.82
C GLY A 148 2.26 10.13 12.99
N CYS A 149 1.58 11.24 12.82
CA CYS A 149 0.69 11.78 13.85
C CYS A 149 -0.53 10.88 14.09
N THR A 150 -1.10 10.31 13.03
CA THR A 150 -2.22 9.35 13.13
C THR A 150 -1.77 8.08 13.85
N VAL A 151 -0.59 7.55 13.50
CA VAL A 151 0.01 6.39 14.18
C VAL A 151 0.19 6.69 15.68
N ALA A 152 0.83 7.81 16.03
CA ALA A 152 1.05 8.19 17.43
C ALA A 152 -0.27 8.38 18.20
N THR A 153 -1.29 8.94 17.57
CA THR A 153 -2.62 9.13 18.17
C THR A 153 -3.28 7.79 18.48
N ILE A 154 -3.28 6.86 17.52
CA ILE A 154 -3.90 5.55 17.70
C ILE A 154 -3.10 4.68 18.68
N SER A 155 -1.77 4.73 18.62
CA SER A 155 -0.93 4.04 19.62
C SER A 155 -1.19 4.54 21.03
N LYS A 156 -1.33 5.86 21.22
CA LYS A 156 -1.68 6.45 22.52
C LYS A 156 -3.07 6.02 22.97
N LEU A 157 -4.05 5.98 22.07
CA LEU A 157 -5.43 5.63 22.37
C LEU A 157 -5.59 4.16 22.78
N THR A 158 -4.88 3.27 22.09
CA THR A 158 -5.04 1.81 22.24
C THR A 158 -4.01 1.17 23.15
N GLY A 159 -2.88 1.84 23.38
CA GLY A 159 -1.71 1.25 24.03
C GLY A 159 -0.98 0.23 23.15
N VAL A 160 -1.41 0.04 21.89
CA VAL A 160 -0.80 -0.87 20.94
C VAL A 160 0.32 -0.17 20.19
N GLN A 161 1.44 -0.83 20.06
CA GLN A 161 2.56 -0.39 19.27
C GLN A 161 2.33 -0.77 17.80
N ILE A 162 2.37 0.21 16.91
CA ILE A 162 2.09 0.01 15.49
C ILE A 162 3.42 -0.16 14.75
N ASP A 163 3.61 -1.32 14.11
CA ASP A 163 4.84 -1.68 13.41
C ASP A 163 4.93 -1.04 12.02
N HIS A 164 3.80 -0.99 11.32
CA HIS A 164 3.71 -0.45 9.97
C HIS A 164 2.44 0.36 9.78
N PHE A 165 2.47 1.25 8.80
CA PHE A 165 1.26 1.90 8.31
C PHE A 165 1.15 1.80 6.79
N MET A 166 -0.06 1.95 6.30
CA MET A 166 -0.42 1.98 4.88
C MET A 166 -1.32 3.18 4.66
N LEU A 167 -0.92 4.08 3.78
CA LEU A 167 -1.79 5.16 3.32
C LEU A 167 -2.46 4.74 2.02
N VAL A 168 -3.79 4.76 2.00
CA VAL A 168 -4.62 4.34 0.87
C VAL A 168 -5.42 5.54 0.39
N ASP A 169 -5.16 5.96 -0.82
CA ASP A 169 -5.91 6.99 -1.54
C ASP A 169 -6.80 6.37 -2.64
N PHE A 170 -7.47 7.21 -3.41
CA PHE A 170 -8.32 6.75 -4.52
C PHE A 170 -7.56 5.94 -5.58
N ASN A 171 -6.31 6.32 -5.88
CA ASN A 171 -5.49 5.57 -6.82
C ASN A 171 -5.09 4.21 -6.27
N ALA A 172 -4.74 4.15 -4.98
CA ALA A 172 -4.40 2.89 -4.33
C ALA A 172 -5.58 1.91 -4.32
N VAL A 173 -6.82 2.37 -4.11
CA VAL A 173 -8.02 1.52 -4.19
C VAL A 173 -8.15 0.90 -5.58
N LYS A 174 -7.98 1.69 -6.64
CA LYS A 174 -8.05 1.21 -8.02
C LYS A 174 -6.98 0.16 -8.30
N GLU A 175 -5.73 0.49 -8.01
CA GLU A 175 -4.61 -0.41 -8.26
C GLU A 175 -4.69 -1.71 -7.43
N LEU A 176 -5.04 -1.62 -6.15
CA LEU A 176 -5.21 -2.80 -5.31
C LEU A 176 -6.33 -3.70 -5.81
N SER A 177 -7.47 -3.14 -6.21
CA SER A 177 -8.58 -3.93 -6.75
C SER A 177 -8.20 -4.69 -8.01
N LYS A 178 -7.38 -4.11 -8.89
CA LYS A 178 -6.82 -4.81 -10.08
C LYS A 178 -5.87 -5.94 -9.69
N VAL A 179 -4.95 -5.66 -8.75
CA VAL A 179 -3.94 -6.64 -8.32
C VAL A 179 -4.57 -7.90 -7.74
N VAL A 180 -5.68 -7.77 -7.00
CA VAL A 180 -6.41 -8.92 -6.43
C VAL A 180 -7.36 -9.58 -7.42
N GLY A 181 -7.49 -9.07 -8.66
CA GLY A 181 -8.38 -9.62 -9.68
C GLY A 181 -9.85 -9.26 -9.49
N GLY A 182 -10.12 -8.10 -8.89
CA GLY A 182 -11.44 -7.61 -8.55
C GLY A 182 -11.91 -8.05 -7.16
N VAL A 183 -12.91 -7.35 -6.65
CA VAL A 183 -13.55 -7.61 -5.37
C VAL A 183 -14.99 -8.03 -5.61
N GLU A 184 -15.39 -9.20 -5.09
CA GLU A 184 -16.78 -9.65 -5.16
C GLU A 184 -17.62 -8.86 -4.18
N VAL A 185 -18.68 -8.21 -4.69
CA VAL A 185 -19.67 -7.47 -3.92
C VAL A 185 -21.05 -8.05 -4.15
N CYS A 186 -21.93 -7.95 -3.16
CA CYS A 186 -23.31 -8.39 -3.27
C CYS A 186 -24.23 -7.23 -2.88
N VAL A 187 -25.15 -6.87 -3.77
CA VAL A 187 -26.11 -5.79 -3.53
C VAL A 187 -27.54 -6.33 -3.63
N ASP A 188 -28.38 -5.95 -2.69
CA ASP A 188 -29.77 -6.43 -2.61
C ASP A 188 -30.66 -5.85 -3.71
N LYS A 189 -30.33 -4.66 -4.19
CA LYS A 189 -31.07 -3.92 -5.24
C LYS A 189 -30.10 -3.42 -6.29
N PRO A 190 -30.55 -3.24 -7.55
CA PRO A 190 -29.73 -2.60 -8.56
C PRO A 190 -29.27 -1.21 -8.10
N ILE A 191 -28.00 -0.89 -8.32
CA ILE A 191 -27.46 0.46 -8.12
C ILE A 191 -27.37 1.12 -9.50
N ASP A 192 -27.90 2.33 -9.61
CA ASP A 192 -27.71 3.25 -10.74
C ASP A 192 -27.46 4.63 -10.14
N ASP A 193 -26.20 4.93 -9.88
CA ASP A 193 -25.76 6.18 -9.25
C ASP A 193 -25.07 7.06 -10.28
N GLU A 194 -25.76 8.11 -10.71
CA GLU A 194 -25.24 9.07 -11.69
C GLU A 194 -24.07 9.89 -11.13
N TYR A 195 -23.98 10.07 -9.80
CA TYR A 195 -22.92 10.86 -9.18
C TYR A 195 -21.57 10.16 -9.25
N THR A 196 -21.55 8.85 -9.01
CA THR A 196 -20.33 8.02 -9.08
C THR A 196 -20.21 7.29 -10.41
N ASN A 197 -21.22 7.38 -11.28
CA ASN A 197 -21.36 6.63 -12.54
C ASN A 197 -21.29 5.11 -12.32
N LEU A 198 -21.78 4.64 -11.16
CA LEU A 198 -21.80 3.24 -10.83
C LEU A 198 -23.13 2.60 -11.27
N LYS A 199 -23.02 1.53 -12.06
CA LYS A 199 -24.17 0.69 -12.44
C LYS A 199 -23.87 -0.76 -12.09
N LEU A 200 -24.63 -1.31 -11.15
CA LEU A 200 -24.53 -2.71 -10.74
C LEU A 200 -25.92 -3.36 -10.71
N PRO A 201 -26.06 -4.58 -11.26
CA PRO A 201 -27.29 -5.37 -11.10
C PRO A 201 -27.43 -5.83 -9.64
N ALA A 202 -28.65 -6.17 -9.21
CA ALA A 202 -28.84 -6.87 -7.95
C ALA A 202 -28.14 -8.24 -7.96
N GLY A 203 -27.63 -8.66 -6.81
CA GLY A 203 -26.88 -9.90 -6.63
C GLY A 203 -25.39 -9.68 -6.60
N ARG A 204 -24.63 -10.70 -6.99
CA ARG A 204 -23.18 -10.71 -6.95
C ARG A 204 -22.58 -10.09 -8.21
N SER A 205 -21.61 -9.21 -8.02
CA SER A 205 -20.82 -8.61 -9.09
C SER A 205 -19.36 -8.52 -8.65
N THR A 206 -18.43 -8.59 -9.60
CA THR A 206 -17.01 -8.32 -9.33
C THR A 206 -16.72 -6.90 -9.79
N VAL A 207 -16.21 -6.07 -8.88
CA VAL A 207 -15.82 -4.69 -9.15
C VAL A 207 -14.31 -4.55 -9.09
N GLU A 208 -13.73 -3.81 -10.03
CA GLU A 208 -12.32 -3.49 -10.10
C GLU A 208 -12.11 -2.06 -10.64
N ASP A 209 -10.92 -1.50 -10.40
CA ASP A 209 -10.52 -0.18 -10.89
C ASP A 209 -11.53 0.93 -10.53
N GLU A 210 -12.02 1.65 -11.53
CA GLU A 210 -12.99 2.75 -11.37
C GLU A 210 -14.30 2.27 -10.74
N GLN A 211 -14.74 1.06 -11.04
CA GLN A 211 -15.97 0.51 -10.44
C GLN A 211 -15.80 0.21 -8.95
N ALA A 212 -14.62 -0.27 -8.53
CA ALA A 212 -14.33 -0.49 -7.13
C ALA A 212 -14.31 0.83 -6.34
N LEU A 213 -13.71 1.86 -6.92
CA LEU A 213 -13.72 3.20 -6.32
C LEU A 213 -15.13 3.81 -6.30
N ALA A 214 -15.88 3.68 -7.39
CA ALA A 214 -17.25 4.17 -7.48
C ALA A 214 -18.16 3.48 -6.45
N PHE A 215 -18.00 2.17 -6.23
CA PHE A 215 -18.73 1.41 -5.22
C PHE A 215 -18.46 1.90 -3.79
N LEU A 216 -17.22 2.31 -3.47
CA LEU A 216 -16.89 2.86 -2.14
C LEU A 216 -17.43 4.29 -1.93
N ARG A 217 -17.82 4.97 -3.00
CA ARG A 217 -18.31 6.36 -2.99
C ARG A 217 -19.82 6.49 -3.17
N SER A 218 -20.49 5.41 -3.53
CA SER A 218 -21.96 5.35 -3.75
C SER A 218 -22.77 5.27 -2.45
#